data_4dcc003e3e5c8e6c4ef4c2da3e7334c6
#
_entry.id   4dcc003e3e5c8e6c4ef4c2da3e7334c6
#
_cell.length_a   1.000
_cell.length_b   1.000
_cell.length_c   1.000
_cell.angle_alpha   90.00
_cell.angle_beta   90.00
_cell.angle_gamma   90.00
#
_symmetry.space_group_name_H-M   'P 1'
#
loop_
_entity.id
_entity.type
_entity.pdbx_description
1 polymer ?
#
loop_
_entity_poly.entity_id
_entity_poly.type
_entity_poly.pdbx_seq_one_letter_code
_entity_poly.pdbx_strand_id
1 'polypeptide(L)'
;MQVIRCLPNQQNLTINLTVSLGRGGEACIYTVPTDANLVAKIYHKPKDAQDNKLSVMLAHPPENPTACLGHISIAWPTELLHSTDGSNRITGFLMPRIRGMRPIIDFYNPRTRRQHCPLFSYQYLIRTARNLAAAFAALHARGYCVGDVNESNILVSDTALVTLVDTDSFQVRDPDSKIVYRCPVGKPEFTPPELQNKTFAECDRIVGSFDFPTANGRYTPIFRYLSRYWRTTNV
;
A
#
# COMPACT_ATOMS: atom_id res chain seq x y z
N MET A 1 5.72 -22.41 -9.47
CA MET A 1 4.63 -22.58 -8.48
C MET A 1 3.30 -22.51 -9.20
N GLN A 2 2.36 -23.40 -8.89
CA GLN A 2 1.03 -23.41 -9.48
C GLN A 2 0.01 -22.87 -8.47
N VAL A 3 -0.92 -22.07 -8.95
CA VAL A 3 -2.03 -21.50 -8.17
C VAL A 3 -3.31 -21.51 -9.00
N ILE A 4 -4.46 -21.49 -8.35
CA ILE A 4 -5.77 -21.42 -8.99
C ILE A 4 -6.26 -19.97 -8.92
N ARG A 5 -6.64 -19.42 -10.07
CA ARG A 5 -7.36 -18.16 -10.24
C ARG A 5 -8.83 -18.48 -10.47
N CYS A 6 -9.71 -17.99 -9.63
CA CYS A 6 -11.15 -18.10 -9.84
C CYS A 6 -11.63 -16.96 -10.75
N LEU A 7 -12.11 -17.31 -11.95
CA LEU A 7 -12.66 -16.33 -12.89
C LEU A 7 -14.11 -15.96 -12.54
N PRO A 8 -14.60 -14.78 -12.97
CA PRO A 8 -15.99 -14.36 -12.69
C PRO A 8 -17.07 -15.31 -13.19
N ASN A 9 -16.76 -16.12 -14.20
CA ASN A 9 -17.65 -17.16 -14.74
C ASN A 9 -17.60 -18.50 -13.96
N GLN A 10 -17.03 -18.51 -12.77
CA GLN A 10 -16.81 -19.69 -11.91
C GLN A 10 -15.87 -20.76 -12.50
N GLN A 11 -15.16 -20.45 -13.57
CA GLN A 11 -14.11 -21.33 -14.09
C GLN A 11 -12.82 -21.11 -13.31
N ASN A 12 -12.16 -22.22 -12.98
CA ASN A 12 -10.85 -22.20 -12.34
C ASN A 12 -9.75 -22.26 -13.40
N LEU A 13 -8.87 -21.27 -13.38
CA LEU A 13 -7.70 -21.25 -14.26
C LEU A 13 -6.44 -21.52 -13.43
N THR A 14 -5.73 -22.59 -13.73
CA THR A 14 -4.43 -22.86 -13.14
C THR A 14 -3.37 -21.95 -13.77
N ILE A 15 -2.69 -21.14 -12.95
CA ILE A 15 -1.60 -20.29 -13.40
C ILE A 15 -0.28 -20.86 -12.90
N ASN A 16 0.69 -20.95 -13.82
CA ASN A 16 2.05 -21.36 -13.47
C ASN A 16 2.95 -20.14 -13.29
N LEU A 17 3.26 -19.81 -12.04
CA LEU A 17 4.11 -18.68 -11.65
C LEU A 17 5.58 -19.11 -11.72
N THR A 18 6.31 -18.60 -12.69
CA THR A 18 7.71 -19.01 -12.94
C THR A 18 8.74 -17.92 -12.66
N VAL A 19 8.39 -16.64 -12.89
CA VAL A 19 9.33 -15.53 -12.78
C VAL A 19 9.04 -14.70 -11.52
N SER A 20 9.93 -14.78 -10.53
CA SER A 20 9.88 -13.95 -9.34
C SER A 20 10.46 -12.57 -9.63
N LEU A 21 9.73 -11.53 -9.24
CA LEU A 21 10.17 -10.12 -9.29
C LEU A 21 10.82 -9.65 -7.98
N GLY A 22 10.51 -10.32 -6.88
CA GLY A 22 11.04 -9.97 -5.56
C GLY A 22 10.58 -10.95 -4.48
N ARG A 23 11.33 -11.00 -3.39
CA ARG A 23 11.04 -11.83 -2.22
C ARG A 23 11.16 -10.97 -0.96
N GLY A 24 10.07 -10.92 -0.20
CA GLY A 24 10.03 -10.33 1.13
C GLY A 24 10.03 -11.40 2.23
N GLY A 25 9.92 -10.97 3.48
CA GLY A 25 9.84 -11.86 4.64
C GLY A 25 8.58 -12.71 4.68
N GLU A 26 7.45 -12.19 4.23
CA GLU A 26 6.15 -12.87 4.30
C GLU A 26 5.68 -13.46 2.96
N ALA A 27 6.17 -12.94 1.82
CA ALA A 27 5.67 -13.31 0.50
C ALA A 27 6.71 -13.16 -0.62
N CYS A 28 6.44 -13.81 -1.75
CA CYS A 28 7.09 -13.57 -3.04
C CYS A 28 6.15 -12.89 -4.02
N ILE A 29 6.71 -12.02 -4.86
CA ILE A 29 5.98 -11.39 -5.97
C ILE A 29 6.40 -12.07 -7.28
N TYR A 30 5.40 -12.50 -8.05
CA TYR A 30 5.59 -13.17 -9.34
C TYR A 30 4.93 -12.39 -10.47
N THR A 31 5.48 -12.53 -11.68
CA THR A 31 4.78 -12.11 -12.89
C THR A 31 3.61 -13.06 -13.17
N VAL A 32 2.54 -12.53 -13.74
CA VAL A 32 1.40 -13.31 -14.24
C VAL A 32 1.58 -13.52 -15.73
N PRO A 33 1.77 -14.78 -16.21
CA PRO A 33 2.06 -15.05 -17.62
C PRO A 33 0.95 -14.60 -18.58
N THR A 34 -0.30 -14.63 -18.11
CA THR A 34 -1.49 -14.29 -18.89
C THR A 34 -1.82 -12.80 -18.90
N ASP A 35 -1.21 -12.01 -18.00
CA ASP A 35 -1.44 -10.56 -17.91
C ASP A 35 -0.20 -9.84 -17.38
N ALA A 36 0.49 -9.13 -18.28
CA ALA A 36 1.69 -8.37 -17.93
C ALA A 36 1.42 -7.16 -16.99
N ASN A 37 0.16 -6.72 -16.85
CA ASN A 37 -0.23 -5.60 -15.98
C ASN A 37 -0.55 -6.03 -14.55
N LEU A 38 -0.56 -7.32 -14.28
CA LEU A 38 -0.75 -7.88 -12.96
C LEU A 38 0.52 -8.53 -12.42
N VAL A 39 0.57 -8.64 -11.10
CA VAL A 39 1.52 -9.46 -10.35
C VAL A 39 0.77 -10.28 -9.31
N ALA A 40 1.34 -11.44 -9.00
CA ALA A 40 0.84 -12.31 -7.94
C ALA A 40 1.71 -12.15 -6.69
N LYS A 41 1.11 -11.78 -5.56
CA LYS A 41 1.75 -11.85 -4.23
C LYS A 41 1.36 -13.18 -3.59
N ILE A 42 2.36 -14.03 -3.31
CA ILE A 42 2.16 -15.37 -2.77
C ILE A 42 2.82 -15.47 -1.41
N TYR A 43 2.05 -15.80 -0.39
CA TYR A 43 2.53 -15.93 0.97
C TYR A 43 3.38 -17.19 1.18
N HIS A 44 4.45 -17.06 1.96
CA HIS A 44 5.27 -18.22 2.36
C HIS A 44 4.51 -19.15 3.31
N LYS A 45 3.70 -18.56 4.20
CA LYS A 45 2.88 -19.26 5.18
C LYS A 45 1.51 -18.58 5.26
N PRO A 46 0.53 -19.00 4.44
CA PRO A 46 -0.82 -18.47 4.48
C PRO A 46 -1.47 -18.66 5.86
N LYS A 47 -2.27 -17.68 6.32
CA LYS A 47 -2.96 -17.69 7.61
C LYS A 47 -4.45 -17.42 7.39
N ASP A 48 -5.32 -18.11 8.11
CA ASP A 48 -6.80 -17.96 7.98
C ASP A 48 -7.27 -16.51 8.24
N ALA A 49 -6.60 -15.80 9.14
CA ALA A 49 -6.90 -14.37 9.38
C ALA A 49 -6.63 -13.47 8.16
N GLN A 50 -5.66 -13.85 7.30
CA GLN A 50 -5.38 -13.15 6.05
C GLN A 50 -6.47 -13.42 5.01
N ASP A 51 -7.03 -14.63 4.98
CA ASP A 51 -8.09 -15.04 4.05
C ASP A 51 -9.32 -14.17 4.22
N ASN A 52 -9.78 -13.99 5.47
CA ASN A 52 -10.93 -13.14 5.79
C ASN A 52 -10.63 -11.66 5.45
N LYS A 53 -9.45 -11.17 5.80
CA LYS A 53 -9.04 -9.80 5.50
C LYS A 53 -9.03 -9.53 3.99
N LEU A 54 -8.42 -10.42 3.19
CA LEU A 54 -8.36 -10.29 1.74
C LEU A 54 -9.75 -10.34 1.10
N SER A 55 -10.65 -11.17 1.62
CA SER A 55 -12.03 -11.22 1.16
C SER A 55 -12.76 -9.89 1.38
N VAL A 56 -12.59 -9.27 2.55
CA VAL A 56 -13.14 -7.93 2.84
C VAL A 56 -12.51 -6.87 1.94
N MET A 57 -11.20 -6.92 1.72
CA MET A 57 -10.52 -5.98 0.83
C MET A 57 -11.07 -6.04 -0.59
N LEU A 58 -11.32 -7.23 -1.12
CA LEU A 58 -11.89 -7.40 -2.46
C LEU A 58 -13.34 -6.92 -2.56
N ALA A 59 -14.15 -7.19 -1.53
CA ALA A 59 -15.55 -6.76 -1.51
C ALA A 59 -15.70 -5.23 -1.39
N HIS A 60 -14.75 -4.55 -0.74
CA HIS A 60 -14.84 -3.13 -0.40
C HIS A 60 -13.58 -2.34 -0.81
N PRO A 61 -13.23 -2.28 -2.10
CA PRO A 61 -12.03 -1.54 -2.54
C PRO A 61 -12.18 -0.03 -2.29
N PRO A 62 -11.07 0.68 -1.98
CA PRO A 62 -11.06 2.14 -1.94
C PRO A 62 -11.22 2.72 -3.35
N GLU A 63 -11.69 3.96 -3.44
CA GLU A 63 -11.65 4.68 -4.70
C GLU A 63 -10.21 4.96 -5.12
N ASN A 64 -9.97 4.95 -6.43
CA ASN A 64 -8.69 5.40 -6.98
C ASN A 64 -8.76 6.91 -7.30
N PRO A 65 -8.12 7.80 -6.50
CA PRO A 65 -8.26 9.24 -6.67
C PRO A 65 -7.65 9.78 -7.98
N THR A 66 -6.85 8.98 -8.67
CA THR A 66 -6.22 9.34 -9.95
C THR A 66 -6.71 8.51 -11.12
N ALA A 67 -7.87 7.87 -11.01
CA ALA A 67 -8.43 7.03 -12.07
C ALA A 67 -8.61 7.80 -13.39
N CYS A 68 -9.02 9.08 -13.34
CA CYS A 68 -9.15 9.93 -14.51
C CYS A 68 -7.82 10.20 -15.26
N LEU A 69 -6.68 9.96 -14.61
CA LEU A 69 -5.35 10.07 -15.20
C LEU A 69 -4.81 8.72 -15.70
N GLY A 70 -5.60 7.64 -15.60
CA GLY A 70 -5.13 6.29 -15.89
C GLY A 70 -4.03 5.79 -14.95
N HIS A 71 -3.89 6.41 -13.76
CA HIS A 71 -2.87 6.06 -12.77
C HIS A 71 -3.49 5.30 -11.59
N ILE A 72 -2.71 4.39 -11.00
CA ILE A 72 -3.11 3.58 -9.84
C ILE A 72 -2.47 4.15 -8.60
N SER A 73 -3.24 4.85 -7.76
CA SER A 73 -2.75 5.44 -6.50
C SER A 73 -2.62 4.43 -5.36
N ILE A 74 -3.31 3.28 -5.45
CA ILE A 74 -3.33 2.25 -4.42
C ILE A 74 -3.26 0.90 -5.13
N ALA A 75 -2.18 0.15 -4.95
CA ALA A 75 -2.00 -1.18 -5.54
C ALA A 75 -2.83 -2.22 -4.75
N TRP A 76 -4.15 -2.14 -4.91
CA TRP A 76 -5.13 -2.93 -4.18
C TRP A 76 -5.27 -4.35 -4.73
N PRO A 77 -5.54 -5.37 -3.89
CA PRO A 77 -5.88 -6.71 -4.36
C PRO A 77 -7.07 -6.69 -5.33
N THR A 78 -6.96 -7.42 -6.42
CA THR A 78 -8.02 -7.52 -7.45
C THR A 78 -8.67 -8.89 -7.52
N GLU A 79 -7.94 -9.94 -7.15
CA GLU A 79 -8.43 -11.33 -7.20
C GLU A 79 -7.66 -12.19 -6.19
N LEU A 80 -8.31 -13.23 -5.66
CA LEU A 80 -7.67 -14.23 -4.79
C LEU A 80 -7.03 -15.34 -5.60
N LEU A 81 -5.96 -15.89 -5.05
CA LEU A 81 -5.28 -17.07 -5.59
C LEU A 81 -5.34 -18.21 -4.57
N HIS A 82 -5.78 -19.36 -5.04
CA HIS A 82 -6.01 -20.53 -4.21
C HIS A 82 -4.95 -21.61 -4.43
N SER A 83 -4.83 -22.49 -3.46
CA SER A 83 -3.99 -23.68 -3.54
C SER A 83 -4.52 -24.67 -4.58
N THR A 84 -3.59 -25.41 -5.21
CA THR A 84 -3.93 -26.51 -6.16
C THR A 84 -4.08 -27.86 -5.47
N ASP A 85 -3.94 -27.96 -4.16
CA ASP A 85 -3.99 -29.20 -3.38
C ASP A 85 -5.42 -29.68 -3.04
N GLY A 86 -6.43 -28.97 -3.53
CA GLY A 86 -7.84 -29.25 -3.26
C GLY A 86 -8.36 -28.67 -1.93
N SER A 87 -7.50 -28.05 -1.12
CA SER A 87 -7.92 -27.43 0.16
C SER A 87 -8.72 -26.13 -0.03
N ASN A 88 -8.73 -25.57 -1.23
CA ASN A 88 -9.29 -24.26 -1.58
C ASN A 88 -8.75 -23.10 -0.71
N ARG A 89 -7.59 -23.28 -0.09
CA ARG A 89 -6.96 -22.27 0.78
C ARG A 89 -6.43 -21.12 -0.04
N ILE A 90 -6.64 -19.90 0.44
CA ILE A 90 -6.04 -18.70 -0.18
C ILE A 90 -4.52 -18.73 0.07
N THR A 91 -3.75 -18.69 -1.00
CA THR A 91 -2.28 -18.68 -0.96
C THR A 91 -1.70 -17.31 -1.29
N GLY A 92 -2.52 -16.42 -1.83
CA GLY A 92 -2.11 -15.09 -2.24
C GLY A 92 -3.19 -14.36 -3.02
N PHE A 93 -2.79 -13.32 -3.73
CA PHE A 93 -3.71 -12.50 -4.52
C PHE A 93 -3.02 -11.87 -5.74
N LEU A 94 -3.82 -11.44 -6.69
CA LEU A 94 -3.39 -10.59 -7.80
C LEU A 94 -3.54 -9.11 -7.43
N MET A 95 -2.62 -8.31 -7.93
CA MET A 95 -2.67 -6.86 -7.80
C MET A 95 -2.04 -6.19 -9.03
N PRO A 96 -2.31 -4.89 -9.28
CA PRO A 96 -1.70 -4.16 -10.37
C PRO A 96 -0.17 -4.15 -10.26
N ARG A 97 0.49 -4.34 -11.40
CA ARG A 97 1.94 -4.23 -11.52
C ARG A 97 2.34 -2.77 -11.65
N ILE A 98 3.07 -2.25 -10.66
CA ILE A 98 3.58 -0.87 -10.68
C ILE A 98 4.95 -0.86 -11.39
N ARG A 99 5.13 0.07 -12.33
CA ARG A 99 6.36 0.22 -13.12
C ARG A 99 6.75 1.70 -13.22
N GLY A 100 8.05 1.95 -13.43
CA GLY A 100 8.56 3.31 -13.67
C GLY A 100 8.42 4.25 -12.48
N MET A 101 8.31 3.70 -11.27
CA MET A 101 8.21 4.48 -10.05
C MET A 101 9.36 4.15 -9.09
N ARG A 102 9.68 5.08 -8.21
CA ARG A 102 10.76 4.97 -7.21
C ARG A 102 10.22 5.19 -5.80
N PRO A 103 10.88 4.65 -4.77
CA PRO A 103 10.56 4.96 -3.38
C PRO A 103 10.58 6.47 -3.11
N ILE A 104 9.66 6.96 -2.30
CA ILE A 104 9.50 8.40 -2.01
C ILE A 104 10.77 9.02 -1.43
N ILE A 105 11.66 8.23 -0.80
CA ILE A 105 12.95 8.71 -0.27
C ILE A 105 13.85 9.28 -1.37
N ASP A 106 13.78 8.76 -2.59
CA ASP A 106 14.57 9.25 -3.73
C ASP A 106 14.19 10.68 -4.11
N PHE A 107 12.98 11.12 -3.74
CA PHE A 107 12.44 12.43 -4.08
C PHE A 107 12.55 13.45 -2.95
N TYR A 108 12.25 13.09 -1.71
CA TYR A 108 12.29 14.05 -0.60
C TYR A 108 13.71 14.26 -0.04
N ASN A 109 14.60 13.26 -0.13
CA ASN A 109 15.98 13.43 0.27
C ASN A 109 16.74 14.26 -0.78
N PRO A 110 17.32 15.43 -0.42
CA PRO A 110 17.95 16.31 -1.39
C PRO A 110 19.15 15.68 -2.14
N ARG A 111 19.87 14.76 -1.49
CA ARG A 111 21.04 14.08 -2.08
C ARG A 111 20.60 13.10 -3.17
N THR A 112 19.69 12.17 -2.83
CA THR A 112 19.19 11.18 -3.77
C THR A 112 18.37 11.83 -4.88
N ARG A 113 17.56 12.87 -4.57
CA ARG A 113 16.82 13.62 -5.59
C ARG A 113 17.74 14.26 -6.62
N ARG A 114 18.83 14.93 -6.22
CA ARG A 114 19.80 15.51 -7.17
C ARG A 114 20.45 14.45 -8.03
N GLN A 115 20.69 13.27 -7.49
CA GLN A 115 21.35 12.17 -8.19
C GLN A 115 20.41 11.45 -9.17
N HIS A 116 19.17 11.17 -8.77
CA HIS A 116 18.24 10.30 -9.51
C HIS A 116 17.12 11.05 -10.22
N CYS A 117 16.75 12.23 -9.71
CA CYS A 117 15.61 13.01 -10.20
C CYS A 117 15.94 14.51 -10.23
N PRO A 118 17.00 14.95 -10.94
CA PRO A 118 17.52 16.33 -10.88
C PRO A 118 16.48 17.39 -11.30
N LEU A 119 15.53 17.04 -12.17
CA LEU A 119 14.47 17.93 -12.64
C LEU A 119 13.24 17.97 -11.71
N PHE A 120 13.23 17.16 -10.64
CA PHE A 120 12.12 17.10 -9.70
C PHE A 120 12.14 18.31 -8.75
N SER A 121 11.46 19.37 -9.18
CA SER A 121 11.42 20.67 -8.50
C SER A 121 10.61 20.62 -7.22
N TYR A 122 10.63 21.73 -6.45
CA TYR A 122 9.81 21.94 -5.28
C TYR A 122 8.31 21.83 -5.56
N GLN A 123 7.84 22.32 -6.71
CA GLN A 123 6.44 22.18 -7.12
C GLN A 123 6.02 20.70 -7.27
N TYR A 124 6.92 19.85 -7.73
CA TYR A 124 6.68 18.41 -7.80
C TYR A 124 6.61 17.78 -6.41
N LEU A 125 7.41 18.25 -5.43
CA LEU A 125 7.29 17.78 -4.04
C LEU A 125 5.92 18.13 -3.44
N ILE A 126 5.41 19.35 -3.67
CA ILE A 126 4.06 19.74 -3.23
C ILE A 126 3.00 18.89 -3.91
N ARG A 127 3.13 18.65 -5.22
CA ARG A 127 2.21 17.79 -5.97
C ARG A 127 2.23 16.35 -5.44
N THR A 128 3.42 15.81 -5.12
CA THR A 128 3.56 14.50 -4.48
C THR A 128 2.84 14.45 -3.14
N ALA A 129 3.01 15.45 -2.29
CA ALA A 129 2.34 15.53 -1.00
C ALA A 129 0.81 15.58 -1.16
N ARG A 130 0.30 16.35 -2.13
CA ARG A 130 -1.14 16.41 -2.45
C ARG A 130 -1.68 15.07 -2.92
N ASN A 131 -0.98 14.39 -3.84
CA ASN A 131 -1.40 13.11 -4.37
C ASN A 131 -1.35 12.01 -3.29
N LEU A 132 -0.35 12.07 -2.41
CA LEU A 132 -0.26 11.19 -1.25
C LEU A 132 -1.44 11.40 -0.29
N ALA A 133 -1.77 12.65 0.02
CA ALA A 133 -2.91 12.99 0.86
C ALA A 133 -4.24 12.48 0.25
N ALA A 134 -4.41 12.59 -1.08
CA ALA A 134 -5.59 12.07 -1.77
C ALA A 134 -5.71 10.54 -1.66
N ALA A 135 -4.59 9.80 -1.80
CA ALA A 135 -4.58 8.35 -1.63
C ALA A 135 -4.94 7.92 -0.20
N PHE A 136 -4.41 8.63 0.81
CA PHE A 136 -4.79 8.39 2.21
C PHE A 136 -6.25 8.73 2.48
N ALA A 137 -6.76 9.85 1.95
CA ALA A 137 -8.16 10.23 2.09
C ALA A 137 -9.11 9.16 1.53
N ALA A 138 -8.77 8.56 0.38
CA ALA A 138 -9.55 7.48 -0.21
C ALA A 138 -9.59 6.22 0.67
N LEU A 139 -8.47 5.88 1.34
CA LEU A 139 -8.43 4.79 2.32
C LEU A 139 -9.27 5.12 3.55
N HIS A 140 -9.11 6.31 4.10
CA HIS A 140 -9.83 6.75 5.30
C HIS A 140 -11.35 6.82 5.07
N ALA A 141 -11.80 7.19 3.87
CA ALA A 141 -13.22 7.16 3.51
C ALA A 141 -13.86 5.76 3.62
N ARG A 142 -13.03 4.70 3.50
CA ARG A 142 -13.45 3.32 3.72
C ARG A 142 -13.22 2.82 5.16
N GLY A 143 -12.69 3.65 6.05
CA GLY A 143 -12.30 3.26 7.41
C GLY A 143 -11.00 2.45 7.46
N TYR A 144 -10.17 2.49 6.42
CA TYR A 144 -8.88 1.82 6.34
C TYR A 144 -7.76 2.74 6.74
N CYS A 145 -6.70 2.20 7.34
CA CYS A 145 -5.50 2.95 7.68
C CYS A 145 -4.25 2.27 7.10
N VAL A 146 -3.32 3.05 6.60
CA VAL A 146 -2.01 2.52 6.21
C VAL A 146 -1.32 2.00 7.47
N GLY A 147 -1.00 0.72 7.47
CA GLY A 147 -0.41 0.05 8.62
C GLY A 147 1.09 0.27 8.72
N ASP A 148 1.85 -0.32 7.81
CA ASP A 148 3.30 -0.18 7.74
C ASP A 148 3.69 1.01 6.87
N VAL A 149 3.58 2.21 7.45
CA VAL A 149 4.03 3.42 6.77
C VAL A 149 5.56 3.43 6.74
N ASN A 150 6.11 3.37 5.55
CA ASN A 150 7.54 3.53 5.33
C ASN A 150 7.84 4.03 3.91
N GLU A 151 9.07 4.47 3.69
CA GLU A 151 9.50 5.07 2.43
C GLU A 151 9.48 4.12 1.24
N SER A 152 9.58 2.81 1.46
CA SER A 152 9.56 1.79 0.39
C SER A 152 8.15 1.42 -0.05
N ASN A 153 7.14 1.67 0.80
CA ASN A 153 5.74 1.36 0.53
C ASN A 153 5.00 2.54 -0.14
N ILE A 154 5.69 3.65 -0.37
CA ILE A 154 5.18 4.82 -1.07
C ILE A 154 6.05 5.05 -2.30
N LEU A 155 5.51 4.76 -3.48
CA LEU A 155 6.19 4.95 -4.74
C LEU A 155 5.76 6.26 -5.40
N VAL A 156 6.70 6.91 -6.09
CA VAL A 156 6.47 8.20 -6.77
C VAL A 156 6.98 8.09 -8.20
N SER A 157 6.22 8.64 -9.14
CA SER A 157 6.62 8.78 -10.55
C SER A 157 7.38 10.08 -10.80
N ASP A 158 8.05 10.19 -11.93
CA ASP A 158 8.71 11.42 -12.37
C ASP A 158 7.75 12.60 -12.58
N THR A 159 6.45 12.32 -12.67
CA THR A 159 5.37 13.32 -12.76
C THR A 159 4.67 13.61 -11.43
N ALA A 160 5.26 13.14 -10.31
CA ALA A 160 4.76 13.31 -8.94
C ALA A 160 3.44 12.58 -8.62
N LEU A 161 3.04 11.60 -9.44
CA LEU A 161 1.96 10.70 -9.09
C LEU A 161 2.45 9.71 -8.02
N VAL A 162 1.55 9.31 -7.12
CA VAL A 162 1.89 8.44 -5.97
C VAL A 162 1.16 7.12 -6.09
N THR A 163 1.82 6.03 -5.76
CA THR A 163 1.21 4.71 -5.57
C THR A 163 1.60 4.14 -4.21
N LEU A 164 0.61 3.78 -3.42
CA LEU A 164 0.78 2.99 -2.20
C LEU A 164 0.85 1.52 -2.57
N VAL A 165 1.87 0.82 -2.09
CA VAL A 165 2.07 -0.62 -2.28
C VAL A 165 2.03 -1.35 -0.94
N ASP A 166 2.11 -2.68 -0.96
CA ASP A 166 2.03 -3.54 0.24
C ASP A 166 0.72 -3.34 1.03
N THR A 167 -0.38 -3.19 0.30
CA THR A 167 -1.70 -2.80 0.84
C THR A 167 -2.34 -3.85 1.74
N ASP A 168 -1.95 -5.11 1.63
CA ASP A 168 -2.38 -6.18 2.53
C ASP A 168 -1.80 -6.03 3.95
N SER A 169 -0.79 -5.19 4.15
CA SER A 169 -0.32 -4.77 5.48
C SER A 169 -1.22 -3.72 6.14
N PHE A 170 -2.15 -3.08 5.42
CA PHE A 170 -2.99 -2.01 5.97
C PHE A 170 -3.95 -2.54 7.05
N GLN A 171 -4.36 -1.67 7.97
CA GLN A 171 -5.51 -1.95 8.81
C GLN A 171 -6.79 -1.80 8.00
N VAL A 172 -7.59 -2.86 7.98
CA VAL A 172 -8.86 -2.94 7.23
C VAL A 172 -10.00 -3.12 8.21
N ARG A 173 -11.06 -2.33 8.05
CA ARG A 173 -12.31 -2.51 8.81
C ARG A 173 -13.36 -3.08 7.87
N ASP A 174 -13.95 -4.20 8.27
CA ASP A 174 -15.11 -4.74 7.59
C ASP A 174 -16.34 -3.84 7.85
N PRO A 175 -16.97 -3.28 6.82
CA PRO A 175 -18.12 -2.41 7.01
C PRO A 175 -19.37 -3.14 7.53
N ASP A 176 -19.48 -4.45 7.30
CA ASP A 176 -20.64 -5.24 7.66
C ASP A 176 -20.50 -5.80 9.08
N SER A 177 -19.46 -6.57 9.36
CA SER A 177 -19.23 -7.19 10.67
C SER A 177 -18.59 -6.26 11.70
N LYS A 178 -18.07 -5.10 11.28
CA LYS A 178 -17.28 -4.13 12.09
C LYS A 178 -15.96 -4.70 12.62
N ILE A 179 -15.55 -5.87 12.19
CA ILE A 179 -14.27 -6.47 12.57
C ILE A 179 -13.13 -5.61 12.01
N VAL A 180 -12.10 -5.42 12.85
CA VAL A 180 -10.89 -4.69 12.46
C VAL A 180 -9.73 -5.67 12.29
N TYR A 181 -9.25 -5.80 11.06
CA TYR A 181 -8.05 -6.56 10.73
C TYR A 181 -6.84 -5.65 10.86
N ARG A 182 -6.15 -5.73 11.99
CA ARG A 182 -5.06 -4.84 12.35
C ARG A 182 -3.79 -5.11 11.55
N CYS A 183 -2.91 -4.11 11.47
CA CYS A 183 -1.54 -4.28 11.01
C CYS A 183 -0.63 -4.45 12.23
N PRO A 184 0.02 -5.61 12.40
CA PRO A 184 0.84 -5.87 13.58
C PRO A 184 2.23 -5.23 13.52
N VAL A 185 2.59 -4.61 12.42
CA VAL A 185 3.92 -4.04 12.16
C VAL A 185 3.88 -2.53 11.93
N GLY A 186 5.02 -1.87 12.07
CA GLY A 186 5.22 -0.46 11.79
C GLY A 186 6.63 -0.03 12.16
N LYS A 187 7.13 1.00 11.48
CA LYS A 187 8.43 1.59 11.80
C LYS A 187 8.26 2.71 12.84
N PRO A 188 9.07 2.74 13.93
CA PRO A 188 8.99 3.76 14.98
C PRO A 188 9.04 5.19 14.44
N GLU A 189 9.86 5.44 13.39
CA GLU A 189 10.05 6.75 12.81
C GLU A 189 8.77 7.30 12.15
N PHE A 190 7.88 6.41 11.71
CA PHE A 190 6.60 6.74 11.08
C PHE A 190 5.41 6.49 12.00
N THR A 191 5.66 6.03 13.24
CA THR A 191 4.62 5.77 14.23
C THR A 191 4.30 7.05 15.00
N PRO A 192 3.01 7.45 15.12
CA PRO A 192 2.63 8.62 15.89
C PRO A 192 2.94 8.43 17.38
N PRO A 193 3.23 9.50 18.13
CA PRO A 193 3.66 9.41 19.53
C PRO A 193 2.73 8.59 20.42
N GLU A 194 1.42 8.67 20.20
CA GLU A 194 0.40 7.96 20.96
C GLU A 194 0.40 6.45 20.76
N LEU A 195 1.03 5.97 19.69
CA LEU A 195 1.17 4.54 19.36
C LEU A 195 2.59 4.02 19.60
N GLN A 196 3.55 4.89 19.96
CA GLN A 196 4.90 4.43 20.30
C GLN A 196 4.84 3.60 21.59
N ASN A 197 5.62 2.53 21.63
CA ASN A 197 5.68 1.55 22.72
C ASN A 197 4.37 0.77 22.95
N LYS A 198 3.43 0.78 22.00
CA LYS A 198 2.24 -0.07 22.04
C LYS A 198 2.37 -1.27 21.11
N THR A 199 1.69 -2.35 21.46
CA THR A 199 1.58 -3.55 20.63
C THR A 199 0.57 -3.28 19.52
N PHE A 200 1.02 -3.12 18.28
CA PHE A 200 0.16 -2.79 17.13
C PHE A 200 -0.91 -3.84 16.83
N ALA A 201 -0.69 -5.09 17.24
CA ALA A 201 -1.70 -6.14 17.12
C ALA A 201 -2.93 -5.89 18.02
N GLU A 202 -2.79 -5.09 19.09
CA GLU A 202 -3.84 -4.83 20.08
C GLU A 202 -4.45 -3.43 19.95
N CYS A 203 -3.79 -2.53 19.22
CA CYS A 203 -4.24 -1.13 19.09
C CYS A 203 -4.84 -0.88 17.72
N ASP A 204 -6.05 -0.32 17.69
CA ASP A 204 -6.62 0.23 16.46
C ASP A 204 -5.89 1.50 16.06
N ARG A 205 -5.51 1.60 14.80
CA ARG A 205 -5.08 2.86 14.22
C ARG A 205 -6.32 3.68 13.93
N ILE A 206 -6.31 4.92 14.40
CA ILE A 206 -7.43 5.82 14.21
C ILE A 206 -7.34 6.37 12.78
N VAL A 207 -8.45 6.27 12.06
CA VAL A 207 -8.66 7.03 10.82
C VAL A 207 -8.66 8.50 11.20
N GLY A 208 -7.52 9.17 11.07
CA GLY A 208 -7.44 10.61 11.23
C GLY A 208 -8.11 11.27 10.04
N SER A 209 -8.98 12.24 10.30
CA SER A 209 -9.26 13.23 9.28
C SER A 209 -7.92 13.84 8.86
N PHE A 210 -7.62 13.88 7.57
CA PHE A 210 -6.58 14.74 7.02
C PHE A 210 -7.08 16.18 7.09
N ASP A 211 -7.41 16.64 8.28
CA ASP A 211 -7.56 18.06 8.50
C ASP A 211 -6.15 18.64 8.38
N PHE A 212 -5.93 19.37 7.30
CA PHE A 212 -4.89 20.39 7.22
C PHE A 212 -4.85 21.10 8.58
N PRO A 213 -3.71 21.51 9.05
CA PRO A 213 -3.41 21.72 10.45
C PRO A 213 -4.64 22.20 11.22
N THR A 214 -5.19 21.33 12.05
CA THR A 214 -6.16 21.76 13.06
C THR A 214 -5.51 22.90 13.81
N ALA A 215 -6.28 23.85 14.27
CA ALA A 215 -5.82 25.03 15.04
C ALA A 215 -4.80 24.69 16.16
N ASN A 216 -4.58 23.44 16.48
CA ASN A 216 -3.67 22.90 17.49
C ASN A 216 -2.32 22.38 16.92
N GLY A 217 -2.00 22.58 15.64
CA GLY A 217 -0.66 22.33 15.08
C GLY A 217 -0.20 20.86 15.05
N ARG A 218 -1.10 19.88 15.12
CA ARG A 218 -0.75 18.46 15.07
C ARG A 218 -0.69 17.98 13.61
N TYR A 219 0.50 17.80 13.11
CA TYR A 219 0.75 17.20 11.79
C TYR A 219 0.66 15.66 11.88
N THR A 220 0.11 15.01 10.84
CA THR A 220 0.29 13.57 10.68
C THR A 220 1.80 13.23 10.57
N PRO A 221 2.23 12.04 11.00
CA PRO A 221 3.66 11.66 10.98
C PRO A 221 4.37 11.88 9.65
N ILE A 222 3.70 11.63 8.53
CA ILE A 222 4.26 11.86 7.17
C ILE A 222 4.52 13.34 6.93
N PHE A 223 3.57 14.24 7.31
CA PHE A 223 3.78 15.68 7.18
C PHE A 223 4.85 16.20 8.15
N ARG A 224 4.98 15.63 9.35
CA ARG A 224 6.09 15.94 10.27
C ARG A 224 7.43 15.55 9.67
N TYR A 225 7.49 14.41 8.99
CA TYR A 225 8.73 13.96 8.35
C TYR A 225 9.08 14.84 7.14
N LEU A 226 8.14 15.12 6.27
CA LEU A 226 8.31 16.05 5.16
C LEU A 226 8.63 17.48 5.65
N SER A 227 8.02 17.95 6.74
CA SER A 227 8.26 19.27 7.30
C SER A 227 9.58 19.38 8.10
N ARG A 228 10.08 18.32 8.72
CA ARG A 228 11.42 18.32 9.37
C ARG A 228 12.52 18.50 8.34
N TYR A 229 12.46 17.78 7.21
CA TYR A 229 13.40 17.97 6.11
C TYR A 229 13.24 19.33 5.42
N TRP A 230 12.07 19.92 5.50
CA TRP A 230 11.80 21.24 4.97
C TRP A 230 12.53 22.38 5.70
N ARG A 231 12.65 22.30 7.02
CA ARG A 231 13.33 23.34 7.81
C ARG A 231 14.85 23.31 7.66
N THR A 232 15.44 22.19 7.30
CA THR A 232 16.90 22.06 7.17
C THR A 232 17.46 22.44 5.80
N THR A 233 16.61 22.76 4.82
CA THR A 233 17.03 23.09 3.44
C THR A 233 16.86 24.57 3.08
N ASN A 234 16.44 25.42 4.01
CA ASN A 234 16.30 26.87 3.83
C ASN A 234 17.33 27.67 4.64
N VAL A 235 18.60 27.17 4.73
CA VAL A 235 19.79 27.95 5.11
C VAL A 235 20.80 27.90 3.99
#